data_4529abf53d9ab7ee9ba83c346ffb920c
#
_entry.id   4529abf53d9ab7ee9ba83c346ffb920c
#
_cell.length_a   1.000
_cell.length_b   1.000
_cell.length_c   1.000
_cell.angle_alpha   90.00
_cell.angle_beta   90.00
_cell.angle_gamma   90.00
#
_symmetry.space_group_name_H-M   'P 1'
#
loop_
_entity.id
_entity.type
_entity.pdbx_description
1 polymer ?
#
loop_
_entity_poly.entity_id
_entity_poly.type
_entity_poly.pdbx_seq_one_letter_code
_entity_poly.pdbx_strand_id
1 'polypeptide(L)'
;MPNFFKSFFAGKTENPEEEKQKNAKKNFEIFKYDGLRAQRMGRPDYAIKCFNEALAIEEDFETLNYLSQLYIQTGEFGKAHELLERMIALEPELTSTYLTLANLCFMQEDYQEMADAAQKAIALEEGNAMAH
;
A
#
# COMPACT_ATOMS: atom_id res chain seq x y z
N MET A 1 41.46 -24.50 -9.66
CA MET A 1 41.55 -23.19 -10.30
C MET A 1 40.79 -22.16 -9.51
N PRO A 2 41.49 -21.41 -8.69
CA PRO A 2 40.81 -20.40 -7.85
C PRO A 2 40.06 -19.38 -8.66
N ASN A 3 40.55 -19.00 -9.84
CA ASN A 3 39.93 -17.97 -10.64
C ASN A 3 38.59 -18.40 -11.26
N PHE A 4 38.45 -19.68 -11.54
CA PHE A 4 37.17 -20.20 -12.05
C PHE A 4 36.07 -20.04 -11.02
N PHE A 5 36.33 -20.41 -9.78
CA PHE A 5 35.36 -20.27 -8.70
C PHE A 5 35.01 -18.80 -8.43
N LYS A 6 36.03 -17.93 -8.44
CA LYS A 6 35.79 -16.50 -8.25
C LYS A 6 34.90 -15.95 -9.35
N SER A 7 35.16 -16.30 -10.60
CA SER A 7 34.33 -15.84 -11.71
C SER A 7 32.92 -16.36 -11.64
N PHE A 8 32.77 -17.62 -11.23
CA PHE A 8 31.46 -18.25 -11.12
C PHE A 8 30.60 -17.56 -10.04
N PHE A 9 31.19 -17.34 -8.87
CA PHE A 9 30.47 -16.67 -7.77
C PHE A 9 30.34 -15.18 -7.99
N ALA A 10 31.30 -14.55 -8.65
CA ALA A 10 31.22 -13.13 -8.97
C ALA A 10 30.06 -12.84 -9.93
N GLY A 11 29.76 -13.75 -10.85
CA GLY A 11 28.63 -13.62 -11.74
C GLY A 11 27.29 -13.63 -11.03
N LYS A 12 27.22 -14.22 -9.83
CA LYS A 12 26.00 -14.26 -9.01
C LYS A 12 25.94 -13.15 -7.97
N THR A 13 27.11 -12.63 -7.60
CA THR A 13 27.21 -11.62 -6.55
C THR A 13 27.94 -10.39 -7.08
N GLU A 14 27.58 -9.99 -8.30
CA GLU A 14 28.24 -8.91 -9.00
C GLU A 14 28.27 -7.61 -8.22
N ASN A 15 27.20 -7.33 -7.49
CA ASN A 15 27.06 -6.06 -6.79
C ASN A 15 26.30 -6.30 -5.48
N PRO A 16 26.97 -6.07 -4.33
CA PRO A 16 26.28 -6.22 -3.05
C PRO A 16 25.01 -5.39 -2.92
N GLU A 17 24.97 -4.22 -3.55
CA GLU A 17 23.77 -3.37 -3.55
C GLU A 17 22.64 -4.00 -4.36
N GLU A 18 22.94 -4.57 -5.51
CA GLU A 18 21.94 -5.26 -6.32
C GLU A 18 21.37 -6.47 -5.61
N GLU A 19 22.22 -7.24 -4.96
CA GLU A 19 21.79 -8.42 -4.19
C GLU A 19 20.91 -8.01 -3.03
N LYS A 20 21.28 -6.93 -2.32
CA LYS A 20 20.50 -6.38 -1.22
C LYS A 20 19.12 -5.92 -1.71
N GLN A 21 19.08 -5.27 -2.87
CA GLN A 21 17.82 -4.83 -3.46
C GLN A 21 16.93 -5.99 -3.86
N LYS A 22 17.50 -7.05 -4.43
CA LYS A 22 16.77 -8.26 -4.78
C LYS A 22 16.16 -8.91 -3.55
N ASN A 23 16.94 -8.99 -2.46
CA ASN A 23 16.49 -9.58 -1.21
C ASN A 23 15.38 -8.74 -0.58
N ALA A 24 15.51 -7.42 -0.63
CA ALA A 24 14.50 -6.52 -0.11
C ALA A 24 13.18 -6.68 -0.87
N LYS A 25 13.26 -6.73 -2.20
CA LYS A 25 12.07 -6.92 -3.04
C LYS A 25 11.40 -8.26 -2.76
N LYS A 26 12.20 -9.30 -2.62
CA LYS A 26 11.69 -10.64 -2.30
C LYS A 26 11.00 -10.64 -0.94
N ASN A 27 11.61 -10.00 0.06
CA ASN A 27 11.03 -9.92 1.39
C ASN A 27 9.73 -9.09 1.38
N PHE A 28 9.69 -8.00 0.61
CA PHE A 28 8.48 -7.23 0.43
C PHE A 28 7.34 -8.11 -0.07
N GLU A 29 7.60 -8.88 -1.11
CA GLU A 29 6.57 -9.77 -1.69
C GLU A 29 6.10 -10.82 -0.70
N ILE A 30 7.04 -11.42 0.06
CA ILE A 30 6.70 -12.42 1.07
C ILE A 30 5.76 -11.82 2.11
N PHE A 31 6.09 -10.64 2.66
CA PHE A 31 5.25 -10.00 3.66
C PHE A 31 3.88 -9.60 3.10
N LYS A 32 3.86 -9.08 1.88
CA LYS A 32 2.60 -8.70 1.23
C LYS A 32 1.68 -9.91 1.07
N TYR A 33 2.19 -11.01 0.55
CA TYR A 33 1.38 -12.21 0.33
C TYR A 33 1.01 -12.92 1.63
N ASP A 34 1.89 -12.90 2.63
CA ASP A 34 1.54 -13.42 3.96
C ASP A 34 0.42 -12.60 4.58
N GLY A 35 0.45 -11.27 4.40
CA GLY A 35 -0.62 -10.40 4.85
C GLY A 35 -1.95 -10.73 4.19
N LEU A 36 -1.95 -10.92 2.86
CA LEU A 36 -3.15 -11.30 2.13
C LEU A 36 -3.68 -12.65 2.60
N ARG A 37 -2.80 -13.60 2.83
CA ARG A 37 -3.18 -14.92 3.31
C ARG A 37 -3.79 -14.83 4.71
N ALA A 38 -3.17 -14.06 5.60
CA ALA A 38 -3.67 -13.86 6.95
C ALA A 38 -5.07 -13.21 6.94
N GLN A 39 -5.28 -12.25 6.04
CA GLN A 39 -6.57 -11.59 5.89
C GLN A 39 -7.64 -12.60 5.47
N ARG A 40 -7.34 -13.47 4.52
CA ARG A 40 -8.27 -14.51 4.07
C ARG A 40 -8.59 -15.51 5.17
N MET A 41 -7.63 -15.74 6.06
CA MET A 41 -7.79 -16.67 7.18
C MET A 41 -8.49 -16.04 8.38
N GLY A 42 -8.91 -14.78 8.26
CA GLY A 42 -9.57 -14.09 9.35
C GLY A 42 -8.66 -13.72 10.50
N ARG A 43 -7.40 -13.42 10.21
CA ARG A 43 -6.39 -13.02 11.20
C ARG A 43 -5.93 -11.59 10.95
N PRO A 44 -6.78 -10.60 11.27
CA PRO A 44 -6.47 -9.21 10.93
C PRO A 44 -5.21 -8.67 11.63
N ASP A 45 -4.96 -9.06 12.88
CA ASP A 45 -3.79 -8.59 13.61
C ASP A 45 -2.50 -9.01 12.93
N TYR A 46 -2.45 -10.27 12.50
CA TYR A 46 -1.28 -10.79 11.80
C TYR A 46 -1.14 -10.15 10.42
N ALA A 47 -2.26 -9.96 9.72
CA ALA A 47 -2.26 -9.29 8.41
C ALA A 47 -1.72 -7.88 8.52
N ILE A 48 -2.16 -7.12 9.52
CA ILE A 48 -1.68 -5.75 9.77
C ILE A 48 -0.17 -5.75 9.97
N LYS A 49 0.35 -6.68 10.77
CA LYS A 49 1.78 -6.80 11.02
C LYS A 49 2.54 -7.06 9.71
N CYS A 50 2.07 -7.99 8.90
CA CYS A 50 2.72 -8.33 7.64
C CYS A 50 2.72 -7.16 6.67
N PHE A 51 1.58 -6.47 6.52
CA PHE A 51 1.51 -5.33 5.61
C PHE A 51 2.40 -4.18 6.07
N ASN A 52 2.50 -3.93 7.38
CA ASN A 52 3.41 -2.92 7.90
C ASN A 52 4.87 -3.28 7.63
N GLU A 53 5.23 -4.56 7.77
CA GLU A 53 6.57 -5.02 7.43
C GLU A 53 6.86 -4.82 5.94
N ALA A 54 5.89 -5.10 5.08
CA ALA A 54 6.03 -4.88 3.65
C ALA A 54 6.25 -3.40 3.33
N LEU A 55 5.45 -2.53 3.93
CA LEU A 55 5.54 -1.09 3.68
C LEU A 55 6.81 -0.47 4.25
N ALA A 56 7.43 -1.10 5.26
CA ALA A 56 8.73 -0.66 5.74
C ALA A 56 9.82 -0.87 4.70
N ILE A 57 9.61 -1.80 3.76
CA ILE A 57 10.56 -2.07 2.70
C ILE A 57 10.28 -1.22 1.46
N GLU A 58 9.01 -1.15 1.05
CA GLU A 58 8.64 -0.49 -0.19
C GLU A 58 7.24 0.11 -0.07
N GLU A 59 7.10 1.34 -0.56
CA GLU A 59 5.79 1.98 -0.68
C GLU A 59 5.03 1.32 -1.82
N ASP A 60 3.84 0.83 -1.55
CA ASP A 60 3.05 0.08 -2.52
C ASP A 60 1.58 0.41 -2.36
N PHE A 61 0.96 0.93 -3.41
CA PHE A 61 -0.43 1.38 -3.38
C PHE A 61 -1.38 0.27 -2.95
N GLU A 62 -1.21 -0.91 -3.50
CA GLU A 62 -2.07 -2.05 -3.21
C GLU A 62 -1.99 -2.45 -1.73
N THR A 63 -0.76 -2.48 -1.18
CA THR A 63 -0.56 -2.80 0.23
C THR A 63 -1.15 -1.73 1.13
N LEU A 64 -0.98 -0.46 0.77
CA LEU A 64 -1.61 0.65 1.50
C LEU A 64 -3.14 0.49 1.52
N ASN A 65 -3.71 0.10 0.40
CA ASN A 65 -5.15 -0.11 0.29
C ASN A 65 -5.63 -1.24 1.21
N TYR A 66 -4.97 -2.38 1.16
CA TYR A 66 -5.34 -3.51 2.02
C TYR A 66 -5.24 -3.13 3.50
N LEU A 67 -4.15 -2.46 3.87
CA LEU A 67 -3.92 -2.09 5.26
C LEU A 67 -4.92 -1.03 5.73
N SER A 68 -5.25 -0.06 4.87
CA SER A 68 -6.24 0.96 5.22
C SER A 68 -7.61 0.34 5.50
N GLN A 69 -8.00 -0.64 4.70
CA GLN A 69 -9.27 -1.33 4.91
C GLN A 69 -9.28 -2.11 6.22
N LEU A 70 -8.16 -2.74 6.57
CA LEU A 70 -8.04 -3.44 7.85
C LEU A 70 -8.14 -2.48 9.02
N TYR A 71 -7.51 -1.33 8.94
CA TYR A 71 -7.60 -0.32 10.00
C TYR A 71 -9.02 0.22 10.14
N ILE A 72 -9.73 0.42 9.03
CA ILE A 72 -11.14 0.83 9.08
C ILE A 72 -11.97 -0.27 9.78
N GLN A 73 -11.73 -1.51 9.40
CA GLN A 73 -12.44 -2.66 9.94
C GLN A 73 -12.21 -2.82 11.45
N THR A 74 -11.00 -2.53 11.91
CA THR A 74 -10.65 -2.67 13.32
C THR A 74 -10.87 -1.38 14.12
N GLY A 75 -11.38 -0.34 13.49
CA GLY A 75 -11.71 0.91 14.17
C GLY A 75 -10.56 1.87 14.37
N GLU A 76 -9.41 1.62 13.76
CA GLU A 76 -8.26 2.51 13.86
C GLU A 76 -8.28 3.53 12.73
N PHE A 77 -9.25 4.45 12.82
CA PHE A 77 -9.56 5.38 11.75
C PHE A 77 -8.45 6.40 11.48
N GLY A 78 -7.74 6.85 12.51
CA GLY A 78 -6.62 7.77 12.32
C GLY A 78 -5.51 7.17 11.47
N LYS A 79 -5.18 5.90 11.71
CA LYS A 79 -4.17 5.19 10.93
C LYS A 79 -4.64 4.97 9.49
N ALA A 80 -5.91 4.64 9.31
CA ALA A 80 -6.50 4.49 7.99
C ALA A 80 -6.42 5.79 7.21
N HIS A 81 -6.71 6.90 7.87
CA HIS A 81 -6.68 8.23 7.24
C HIS A 81 -5.28 8.56 6.71
N GLU A 82 -4.25 8.30 7.50
CA GLU A 82 -2.87 8.53 7.07
C GLU A 82 -2.52 7.72 5.82
N LEU A 83 -2.96 6.46 5.78
CA LEU A 83 -2.68 5.60 4.63
C LEU A 83 -3.41 6.07 3.38
N LEU A 84 -4.65 6.54 3.54
CA LEU A 84 -5.41 7.07 2.41
C LEU A 84 -4.74 8.32 1.84
N GLU A 85 -4.18 9.17 2.68
CA GLU A 85 -3.43 10.33 2.21
C GLU A 85 -2.18 9.92 1.43
N ARG A 86 -1.49 8.88 1.88
CA ARG A 86 -0.34 8.33 1.14
C ARG A 86 -0.77 7.76 -0.20
N MET A 87 -1.93 7.11 -0.26
CA MET A 87 -2.49 6.58 -1.49
C MET A 87 -2.82 7.70 -2.48
N ILE A 88 -3.39 8.80 -1.99
CA ILE A 88 -3.68 9.97 -2.81
C ILE A 88 -2.40 10.58 -3.37
N ALA A 89 -1.34 10.63 -2.56
CA ALA A 89 -0.06 11.14 -3.02
C ALA A 89 0.52 10.30 -4.16
N LEU A 90 0.32 8.98 -4.11
CA LEU A 90 0.79 8.07 -5.16
C LEU A 90 -0.07 8.12 -6.42
N GLU A 91 -1.39 8.14 -6.25
CA GLU A 91 -2.36 8.14 -7.35
C GLU A 91 -3.46 9.15 -7.09
N PRO A 92 -3.21 10.44 -7.40
CA PRO A 92 -4.12 11.52 -7.02
C PRO A 92 -5.41 11.61 -7.86
N GLU A 93 -5.51 10.82 -8.93
CA GLU A 93 -6.67 10.86 -9.83
C GLU A 93 -7.55 9.62 -9.73
N LEU A 94 -7.44 8.86 -8.65
CA LEU A 94 -8.22 7.65 -8.46
C LEU A 94 -9.45 7.94 -7.61
N THR A 95 -10.60 7.99 -8.24
CA THR A 95 -11.88 8.33 -7.61
C THR A 95 -12.19 7.47 -6.38
N SER A 96 -11.93 6.17 -6.47
CA SER A 96 -12.27 5.24 -5.40
C SER A 96 -11.59 5.58 -4.07
N THR A 97 -10.38 6.12 -4.11
CA THR A 97 -9.65 6.51 -2.90
C THR A 97 -10.36 7.66 -2.18
N TYR A 98 -10.84 8.65 -2.94
CA TYR A 98 -11.56 9.78 -2.36
C TYR A 98 -12.92 9.36 -1.79
N LEU A 99 -13.57 8.39 -2.41
CA LEU A 99 -14.83 7.85 -1.87
C LEU A 99 -14.60 7.12 -0.55
N THR A 100 -13.53 6.35 -0.46
CA THR A 100 -13.15 5.69 0.79
C THR A 100 -12.83 6.73 1.85
N LEU A 101 -12.10 7.79 1.49
CA LEU A 101 -11.78 8.86 2.42
C LEU A 101 -13.04 9.56 2.91
N ALA A 102 -13.99 9.83 2.03
CA ALA A 102 -15.26 10.45 2.41
C ALA A 102 -16.01 9.59 3.43
N ASN A 103 -16.07 8.28 3.19
CA ASN A 103 -16.71 7.36 4.12
C ASN A 103 -16.00 7.33 5.48
N LEU A 104 -14.67 7.33 5.46
CA LEU A 104 -13.89 7.36 6.68
C LEU A 104 -14.13 8.66 7.46
N CYS A 105 -14.15 9.78 6.76
CA CYS A 105 -14.41 11.08 7.40
C CYS A 105 -15.82 11.13 8.00
N PHE A 106 -16.79 10.50 7.33
CA PHE A 106 -18.13 10.36 7.89
C PHE A 106 -18.11 9.61 9.21
N MET A 107 -17.36 8.50 9.28
CA MET A 107 -17.23 7.71 10.51
C MET A 107 -16.53 8.49 11.62
N GLN A 108 -15.63 9.39 11.27
CA GLN A 108 -14.93 10.25 12.23
C GLN A 108 -15.69 11.53 12.54
N GLU A 109 -16.84 11.72 11.93
CA GLU A 109 -17.68 12.92 12.07
C GLU A 109 -16.98 14.19 11.60
N ASP A 110 -16.03 14.07 10.69
CA ASP A 110 -15.38 15.20 10.03
C ASP A 110 -16.12 15.50 8.74
N TYR A 111 -17.22 16.21 8.86
CA TYR A 111 -18.13 16.46 7.73
C TYR A 111 -17.55 17.43 6.70
N GLN A 112 -16.67 18.31 7.11
CA GLN A 112 -16.02 19.23 6.17
C GLN A 112 -15.09 18.48 5.23
N GLU A 113 -14.21 17.66 5.78
CA GLU A 113 -13.29 16.86 4.97
C GLU A 113 -14.06 15.82 4.13
N MET A 114 -15.15 15.28 4.70
CA MET A 114 -16.04 14.39 3.96
C MET A 114 -16.56 15.05 2.69
N ALA A 115 -17.06 16.28 2.82
CA ALA A 115 -17.60 17.04 1.69
C ALA A 115 -16.51 17.33 0.65
N ASP A 116 -15.31 17.72 1.11
CA ASP A 116 -14.20 18.01 0.23
C ASP A 116 -13.78 16.77 -0.56
N ALA A 117 -13.69 15.62 0.09
CA ALA A 117 -13.34 14.37 -0.56
C ALA A 117 -14.41 13.93 -1.57
N ALA A 118 -15.66 14.06 -1.19
CA ALA A 118 -16.78 13.73 -2.08
C ALA A 118 -16.78 14.63 -3.33
N GLN A 119 -16.54 15.92 -3.15
CA GLN A 119 -16.46 16.85 -4.29
C GLN A 119 -15.30 16.51 -5.21
N LYS A 120 -14.16 16.10 -4.65
CA LYS A 120 -13.02 15.70 -5.45
C LYS A 120 -13.35 14.46 -6.29
N ALA A 121 -14.06 13.50 -5.68
CA ALA A 121 -14.49 12.31 -6.40
C ALA A 121 -15.42 12.65 -7.56
N ILE A 122 -16.39 13.55 -7.32
CA ILE A 122 -17.34 13.99 -8.34
C ILE A 122 -16.60 14.69 -9.48
N ALA A 123 -15.67 15.58 -9.16
CA ALA A 123 -14.90 16.32 -10.16
C ALA A 123 -14.08 15.37 -11.05
N LEU A 124 -13.49 14.31 -10.45
CA LEU A 124 -12.73 13.32 -11.21
C LEU A 124 -13.64 12.52 -12.15
N GLU A 125 -14.83 12.15 -11.69
CA GLU A 125 -15.79 11.42 -12.53
C GLU A 125 -16.28 12.28 -13.68
N GLU A 126 -16.59 13.55 -13.45
CA GLU A 126 -17.00 14.48 -14.49
C GLU A 126 -15.88 14.69 -15.51
N GLY A 127 -14.64 14.84 -15.04
CA GLY A 127 -13.49 14.97 -15.91
C GLY A 127 -13.29 13.75 -16.80
N ASN A 128 -13.47 12.57 -16.24
CA ASN A 128 -13.37 11.32 -17.00
C ASN A 128 -14.49 11.20 -18.05
N ALA A 129 -15.69 11.60 -17.69
CA ALA A 129 -16.83 11.58 -18.61
C ALA A 129 -16.60 12.53 -19.78
N MET A 130 -16.04 13.70 -19.52
CA MET A 130 -15.76 14.69 -20.57
C MET A 130 -14.60 14.29 -21.48
N ALA A 131 -13.68 13.47 -20.97
CA ALA A 131 -12.54 12.98 -21.74
C ALA A 131 -12.94 11.94 -22.79
N HIS A 132 -14.11 11.34 -22.65
CA HIS A 132 -14.66 10.38 -23.58
C HIS A 132 -15.68 11.04 -24.52
#